data_2dce8fa8c6dd8f574813eeb93cb8a843
#
_entry.id   2dce8fa8c6dd8f574813eeb93cb8a843
#
_cell.length_a   1.000
_cell.length_b   1.000
_cell.length_c   1.000
_cell.angle_alpha   90.00
_cell.angle_beta   90.00
_cell.angle_gamma   90.00
#
_symmetry.space_group_name_H-M   'P 1'
#
loop_
_entity.id
_entity.type
_entity.pdbx_description
1 polymer ?
#
loop_
_entity_poly.entity_id
_entity_poly.type
_entity_poly.pdbx_seq_one_letter_code
_entity_poly.pdbx_strand_id
1 'polypeptide(L)'
;KHGDGEHSTILLNRADPLMKASISSSLQIALSAVLALATAQALQLPDAYWAPISAIVCSLEAFDRAFETARRRLIGTLLGVGLAAVQVSFVQQSLLTYGLCIGLLGWLCYAARLHPSSLRFGAIAFTVVVTEADQAAIWLTAATRFIDVALGILVALLVIRCWPGRSQS
;
A
#
# COMPACT_ATOMS: atom_id res chain seq x y z
N LYS A 1 9.18 39.45 34.59
CA LYS A 1 10.08 38.25 34.72
C LYS A 1 9.33 37.00 35.18
N HIS A 2 8.00 36.90 34.96
CA HIS A 2 7.18 35.77 35.45
C HIS A 2 6.42 35.02 34.33
N GLY A 3 6.65 35.37 33.06
CA GLY A 3 5.91 34.76 31.92
C GLY A 3 6.61 33.61 31.20
N ASP A 4 7.93 33.52 31.33
CA ASP A 4 8.72 32.57 30.52
C ASP A 4 8.68 31.10 31.03
N GLY A 5 8.42 30.92 32.33
CA GLY A 5 8.34 29.59 32.93
C GLY A 5 7.04 28.83 32.62
N GLU A 6 5.93 29.54 32.54
CA GLU A 6 4.62 28.96 32.25
C GLU A 6 4.50 28.50 30.79
N HIS A 7 5.01 29.31 29.84
CA HIS A 7 5.06 28.97 28.42
C HIS A 7 5.93 27.72 28.17
N SER A 8 7.07 27.61 28.82
CA SER A 8 7.94 26.45 28.68
C SER A 8 7.32 25.18 29.25
N THR A 9 6.62 25.27 30.36
CA THR A 9 5.94 24.13 31.00
C THR A 9 4.74 23.64 30.17
N ILE A 10 4.00 24.56 29.56
CA ILE A 10 2.88 24.22 28.65
C ILE A 10 3.37 23.55 27.38
N LEU A 11 4.50 23.99 26.81
CA LEU A 11 5.11 23.39 25.62
C LEU A 11 5.66 22.00 25.90
N LEU A 12 6.30 21.78 27.05
CA LEU A 12 6.80 20.47 27.46
C LEU A 12 5.66 19.49 27.74
N ASN A 13 4.58 19.93 28.38
CA ASN A 13 3.41 19.09 28.68
C ASN A 13 2.62 18.73 27.40
N ARG A 14 2.74 19.49 26.34
CA ARG A 14 2.14 19.21 25.02
C ARG A 14 3.02 18.32 24.14
N ALA A 15 4.33 18.33 24.34
CA ALA A 15 5.27 17.53 23.58
C ALA A 15 5.22 16.03 23.95
N ASP A 16 5.00 15.72 25.23
CA ASP A 16 4.95 14.34 25.73
C ASP A 16 3.85 13.46 25.09
N PRO A 17 2.58 13.90 24.99
CA PRO A 17 1.54 13.08 24.38
C PRO A 17 1.72 12.94 22.87
N LEU A 18 2.22 13.96 22.16
CA LEU A 18 2.51 13.91 20.72
C LEU A 18 3.66 12.96 20.42
N MET A 19 4.71 12.98 21.23
CA MET A 19 5.86 12.10 21.10
C MET A 19 5.48 10.64 21.36
N LYS A 20 4.66 10.37 22.40
CA LYS A 20 4.14 9.02 22.68
C LYS A 20 3.24 8.51 21.56
N ALA A 21 2.35 9.35 21.01
CA ALA A 21 1.50 8.99 19.87
C ALA A 21 2.35 8.68 18.60
N SER A 22 3.40 9.46 18.35
CA SER A 22 4.31 9.24 17.23
C SER A 22 5.08 7.92 17.36
N ILE A 23 5.60 7.62 18.55
CA ILE A 23 6.32 6.36 18.83
C ILE A 23 5.38 5.17 18.67
N SER A 24 4.17 5.25 19.23
CA SER A 24 3.16 4.19 19.10
C SER A 24 2.80 3.91 17.64
N SER A 25 2.60 4.95 16.83
CA SER A 25 2.33 4.79 15.39
C SER A 25 3.51 4.18 14.65
N SER A 26 4.74 4.60 14.96
CA SER A 26 5.95 4.04 14.34
C SER A 26 6.13 2.56 14.68
N LEU A 27 5.88 2.17 15.93
CA LEU A 27 5.92 0.76 16.33
C LEU A 27 4.84 -0.08 15.64
N GLN A 28 3.63 0.46 15.49
CA GLN A 28 2.54 -0.20 14.78
C GLN A 28 2.90 -0.45 13.30
N ILE A 29 3.46 0.57 12.63
CA ILE A 29 3.90 0.45 11.23
C ILE A 29 5.01 -0.59 11.11
N ALA A 30 6.02 -0.53 11.98
CA ALA A 30 7.13 -1.47 11.99
C ALA A 30 6.66 -2.91 12.22
N LEU A 31 5.76 -3.13 13.19
CA LEU A 31 5.19 -4.45 13.46
C LEU A 31 4.39 -4.97 12.28
N SER A 32 3.55 -4.12 11.65
CA SER A 32 2.79 -4.49 10.46
C SER A 32 3.71 -4.91 9.31
N ALA A 33 4.78 -4.17 9.08
CA ALA A 33 5.74 -4.46 8.02
C ALA A 33 6.49 -5.79 8.28
N VAL A 34 6.98 -5.99 9.50
CA VAL A 34 7.71 -7.22 9.89
C VAL A 34 6.81 -8.44 9.78
N LEU A 35 5.58 -8.36 10.31
CA LEU A 35 4.62 -9.47 10.22
C LEU A 35 4.23 -9.79 8.78
N ALA A 36 4.00 -8.76 7.95
CA ALA A 36 3.68 -8.95 6.53
C ALA A 36 4.84 -9.62 5.78
N LEU A 37 6.08 -9.18 6.02
CA LEU A 37 7.28 -9.78 5.42
C LEU A 37 7.45 -11.23 5.88
N ALA A 38 7.38 -11.48 7.19
CA ALA A 38 7.52 -12.82 7.75
C ALA A 38 6.46 -13.79 7.21
N THR A 39 5.22 -13.33 7.07
CA THR A 39 4.13 -14.15 6.52
C THR A 39 4.36 -14.45 5.03
N ALA A 40 4.77 -13.46 4.24
CA ALA A 40 5.06 -13.65 2.82
C ALA A 40 6.25 -14.60 2.62
N GLN A 41 7.30 -14.50 3.44
CA GLN A 41 8.44 -15.42 3.41
C GLN A 41 8.04 -16.83 3.84
N ALA A 42 7.21 -17.00 4.87
CA ALA A 42 6.71 -18.29 5.31
C ALA A 42 5.86 -18.99 4.23
N LEU A 43 5.15 -18.22 3.41
CA LEU A 43 4.40 -18.70 2.24
C LEU A 43 5.28 -18.89 1.00
N GLN A 44 6.59 -18.62 1.09
CA GLN A 44 7.56 -18.74 0.00
C GLN A 44 7.14 -17.97 -1.26
N LEU A 45 6.51 -16.79 -1.07
CA LEU A 45 6.14 -15.94 -2.19
C LEU A 45 7.41 -15.37 -2.86
N PRO A 46 7.50 -15.38 -4.20
CA PRO A 46 8.72 -15.01 -4.93
C PRO A 46 9.15 -13.57 -4.67
N ASP A 47 8.20 -12.66 -4.48
CA ASP A 47 8.45 -11.23 -4.31
C ASP A 47 7.95 -10.71 -2.95
N ALA A 48 8.29 -11.42 -1.89
CA ALA A 48 7.81 -11.21 -0.53
C ALA A 48 7.90 -9.75 -0.02
N TYR A 49 8.75 -8.91 -0.62
CA TYR A 49 8.93 -7.50 -0.24
C TYR A 49 7.73 -6.60 -0.58
N TRP A 50 6.79 -7.04 -1.43
CA TRP A 50 5.59 -6.26 -1.74
C TRP A 50 4.55 -6.27 -0.62
N ALA A 51 4.52 -7.33 0.16
CA ALA A 51 3.62 -7.42 1.31
C ALA A 51 3.90 -6.34 2.37
N PRO A 52 5.15 -6.15 2.86
CA PRO A 52 5.45 -5.08 3.82
C PRO A 52 5.22 -3.68 3.25
N ILE A 53 5.48 -3.43 1.95
CA ILE A 53 5.18 -2.14 1.32
C ILE A 53 3.67 -1.84 1.42
N SER A 54 2.83 -2.84 1.15
CA SER A 54 1.38 -2.72 1.25
C SER A 54 0.91 -2.50 2.69
N ALA A 55 1.54 -3.20 3.65
CA ALA A 55 1.25 -3.06 5.06
C ALA A 55 1.60 -1.66 5.58
N ILE A 56 2.76 -1.11 5.22
CA ILE A 56 3.18 0.24 5.61
C ILE A 56 2.18 1.28 5.11
N VAL A 57 1.81 1.23 3.82
CA VAL A 57 0.87 2.20 3.23
C VAL A 57 -0.48 2.20 3.95
N CYS A 58 -1.00 1.02 4.30
CA CYS A 58 -2.27 0.92 5.03
C CYS A 58 -2.16 1.32 6.50
N SER A 59 -1.01 1.06 7.14
CA SER A 59 -0.80 1.36 8.57
C SER A 59 -0.61 2.85 8.87
N LEU A 60 -0.35 3.67 7.87
CA LEU A 60 -0.22 5.13 8.01
C LEU A 60 -1.56 5.82 8.28
N GLU A 61 -2.69 5.15 7.97
CA GLU A 61 -4.03 5.71 8.08
C GLU A 61 -4.76 5.26 9.37
N ALA A 62 -5.76 6.02 9.81
CA ALA A 62 -6.71 5.58 10.84
C ALA A 62 -7.55 4.40 10.30
N PHE A 63 -8.09 3.54 11.18
CA PHE A 63 -8.72 2.28 10.78
C PHE A 63 -9.75 2.42 9.65
N ASP A 64 -10.68 3.37 9.76
CA ASP A 64 -11.72 3.57 8.73
C ASP A 64 -11.12 4.00 7.38
N ARG A 65 -10.13 4.88 7.41
CA ARG A 65 -9.38 5.31 6.22
C ARG A 65 -8.44 4.21 5.70
N ALA A 66 -7.88 3.39 6.61
CA ALA A 66 -7.05 2.25 6.23
C ALA A 66 -7.84 1.23 5.41
N PHE A 67 -9.08 0.95 5.78
CA PHE A 67 -9.96 0.05 5.01
C PHE A 67 -10.28 0.61 3.62
N GLU A 68 -10.57 1.90 3.53
CA GLU A 68 -10.82 2.56 2.24
C GLU A 68 -9.56 2.58 1.37
N THR A 69 -8.40 2.90 1.95
CA THR A 69 -7.10 2.85 1.26
C THR A 69 -6.77 1.43 0.79
N ALA A 70 -7.03 0.42 1.62
CA ALA A 70 -6.89 -0.99 1.28
C ALA A 70 -7.73 -1.37 0.06
N ARG A 71 -9.01 -1.01 0.06
CA ARG A 71 -9.91 -1.27 -1.06
C ARG A 71 -9.44 -0.58 -2.34
N ARG A 72 -9.04 0.69 -2.26
CA ARG A 72 -8.52 1.46 -3.41
C ARG A 72 -7.24 0.83 -3.96
N ARG A 73 -6.36 0.35 -3.07
CA ARG A 73 -5.11 -0.31 -3.42
C ARG A 73 -5.38 -1.66 -4.09
N LEU A 74 -6.27 -2.49 -3.55
CA LEU A 74 -6.62 -3.78 -4.15
C LEU A 74 -7.22 -3.62 -5.55
N ILE A 75 -8.20 -2.73 -5.71
CA ILE A 75 -8.83 -2.48 -7.01
C ILE A 75 -7.81 -1.94 -8.01
N GLY A 76 -7.01 -0.96 -7.62
CA GLY A 76 -5.96 -0.40 -8.48
C GLY A 76 -4.95 -1.45 -8.90
N THR A 77 -4.42 -2.24 -7.94
CA THR A 77 -3.48 -3.31 -8.23
C THR A 77 -4.07 -4.35 -9.17
N LEU A 78 -5.31 -4.79 -8.94
CA LEU A 78 -6.00 -5.76 -9.80
C LEU A 78 -6.08 -5.27 -11.25
N LEU A 79 -6.50 -4.03 -11.45
CA LEU A 79 -6.59 -3.42 -12.79
C LEU A 79 -5.20 -3.29 -13.41
N GLY A 80 -4.20 -2.86 -12.64
CA GLY A 80 -2.84 -2.70 -13.11
C GLY A 80 -2.19 -4.01 -13.54
N VAL A 81 -2.21 -5.03 -12.67
CA VAL A 81 -1.59 -6.34 -13.00
C VAL A 81 -2.35 -7.05 -14.12
N GLY A 82 -3.69 -6.93 -14.16
CA GLY A 82 -4.51 -7.50 -15.22
C GLY A 82 -4.20 -6.89 -16.58
N LEU A 83 -4.11 -5.55 -16.64
CA LEU A 83 -3.75 -4.85 -17.88
C LEU A 83 -2.31 -5.14 -18.30
N ALA A 84 -1.37 -5.25 -17.36
CA ALA A 84 0.00 -5.65 -17.63
C ALA A 84 0.08 -7.05 -18.23
N ALA A 85 -0.62 -8.02 -17.65
CA ALA A 85 -0.66 -9.38 -18.17
C ALA A 85 -1.22 -9.44 -19.59
N VAL A 86 -2.28 -8.69 -19.88
CA VAL A 86 -2.84 -8.58 -21.24
C VAL A 86 -1.83 -7.93 -22.20
N GLN A 87 -1.21 -6.82 -21.81
CA GLN A 87 -0.22 -6.16 -22.67
C GLN A 87 0.94 -7.10 -23.02
N VAL A 88 1.56 -7.73 -22.02
CA VAL A 88 2.72 -8.60 -22.25
C VAL A 88 2.36 -9.83 -23.07
N SER A 89 1.15 -10.37 -22.90
CA SER A 89 0.70 -11.56 -23.64
C SER A 89 0.35 -11.29 -25.09
N PHE A 90 -0.17 -10.12 -25.43
CA PHE A 90 -0.79 -9.89 -26.73
C PHE A 90 -0.20 -8.73 -27.52
N VAL A 91 0.59 -7.86 -26.88
CA VAL A 91 1.09 -6.65 -27.52
C VAL A 91 2.61 -6.58 -27.41
N GLN A 92 3.27 -6.23 -28.52
CA GLN A 92 4.72 -6.03 -28.53
C GLN A 92 5.10 -4.88 -27.58
N GLN A 93 6.08 -5.13 -26.72
CA GLN A 93 6.54 -4.15 -25.74
C GLN A 93 7.28 -3.00 -26.43
N SER A 94 6.75 -1.80 -26.31
CA SER A 94 7.38 -0.57 -26.74
C SER A 94 7.01 0.58 -25.80
N LEU A 95 7.77 1.66 -25.82
CA LEU A 95 7.49 2.85 -25.03
C LEU A 95 6.10 3.44 -25.36
N LEU A 96 5.69 3.34 -26.62
CA LEU A 96 4.38 3.81 -27.06
C LEU A 96 3.25 2.96 -26.45
N THR A 97 3.36 1.62 -26.54
CA THR A 97 2.34 0.71 -25.97
C THR A 97 2.25 0.83 -24.47
N TYR A 98 3.38 1.00 -23.78
CA TYR A 98 3.41 1.28 -22.36
C TYR A 98 2.60 2.56 -22.02
N GLY A 99 2.87 3.69 -22.72
CA GLY A 99 2.17 4.94 -22.51
C GLY A 99 0.67 4.87 -22.80
N LEU A 100 0.29 4.17 -23.88
CA LEU A 100 -1.13 3.94 -24.21
C LEU A 100 -1.84 3.11 -23.15
N CYS A 101 -1.19 2.07 -22.60
CA CYS A 101 -1.77 1.26 -21.54
C CYS A 101 -1.93 2.03 -20.22
N ILE A 102 -0.98 2.89 -19.85
CA ILE A 102 -1.13 3.78 -18.70
C ILE A 102 -2.31 4.76 -18.92
N GLY A 103 -2.44 5.32 -20.12
CA GLY A 103 -3.56 6.16 -20.49
C GLY A 103 -4.91 5.41 -20.41
N LEU A 104 -4.95 4.18 -20.91
CA LEU A 104 -6.11 3.29 -20.83
C LEU A 104 -6.47 2.96 -19.38
N LEU A 105 -5.47 2.68 -18.52
CA LEU A 105 -5.69 2.45 -17.10
C LEU A 105 -6.30 3.68 -16.42
N GLY A 106 -5.82 4.88 -16.76
CA GLY A 106 -6.39 6.14 -16.28
C GLY A 106 -7.85 6.31 -16.71
N TRP A 107 -8.13 6.04 -17.99
CA TRP A 107 -9.50 6.08 -18.53
C TRP A 107 -10.42 5.07 -17.86
N LEU A 108 -9.97 3.82 -17.66
CA LEU A 108 -10.73 2.78 -16.95
C LEU A 108 -11.06 3.19 -15.52
N CYS A 109 -10.08 3.73 -14.78
CA CYS A 109 -10.29 4.23 -13.43
C CYS A 109 -11.31 5.38 -13.40
N TYR A 110 -11.24 6.29 -14.37
CA TYR A 110 -12.18 7.40 -14.51
C TYR A 110 -13.60 6.90 -14.85
N ALA A 111 -13.73 6.02 -15.84
CA ALA A 111 -15.02 5.43 -16.26
C ALA A 111 -15.68 4.64 -15.14
N ALA A 112 -14.90 3.93 -14.34
CA ALA A 112 -15.36 3.20 -13.16
C ALA A 112 -15.58 4.11 -11.93
N ARG A 113 -15.40 5.42 -12.05
CA ARG A 113 -15.51 6.42 -10.96
C ARG A 113 -14.69 6.06 -9.73
N LEU A 114 -13.50 5.49 -9.95
CA LEU A 114 -12.59 5.14 -8.88
C LEU A 114 -11.85 6.38 -8.35
N HIS A 115 -11.43 6.29 -7.10
CA HIS A 115 -10.64 7.36 -6.50
C HIS A 115 -9.25 7.48 -7.19
N PRO A 116 -8.68 8.69 -7.35
CA PRO A 116 -7.38 8.89 -7.99
C PRO A 116 -6.22 8.07 -7.41
N SER A 117 -6.31 7.69 -6.12
CA SER A 117 -5.34 6.80 -5.49
C SER A 117 -5.32 5.39 -6.11
N SER A 118 -6.45 4.89 -6.61
CA SER A 118 -6.52 3.58 -7.28
C SER A 118 -5.70 3.57 -8.56
N LEU A 119 -5.71 4.67 -9.33
CA LEU A 119 -4.85 4.82 -10.50
C LEU A 119 -3.37 4.76 -10.14
N ARG A 120 -2.96 5.43 -9.04
CA ARG A 120 -1.55 5.41 -8.61
C ARG A 120 -1.08 3.99 -8.29
N PHE A 121 -1.87 3.25 -7.53
CA PHE A 121 -1.53 1.87 -7.17
C PHE A 121 -1.55 0.94 -8.39
N GLY A 122 -2.52 1.15 -9.29
CA GLY A 122 -2.60 0.40 -10.54
C GLY A 122 -1.43 0.68 -11.47
N ALA A 123 -1.04 1.94 -11.64
CA ALA A 123 0.09 2.33 -12.48
C ALA A 123 1.42 1.77 -11.96
N ILE A 124 1.64 1.79 -10.62
CA ILE A 124 2.82 1.18 -10.01
C ILE A 124 2.83 -0.34 -10.27
N ALA A 125 1.73 -1.02 -9.99
CA ALA A 125 1.62 -2.46 -10.17
C ALA A 125 1.79 -2.86 -11.65
N PHE A 126 1.19 -2.11 -12.56
CA PHE A 126 1.34 -2.28 -14.00
C PHE A 126 2.81 -2.14 -14.44
N THR A 127 3.47 -1.04 -14.04
CA THR A 127 4.87 -0.78 -14.39
C THR A 127 5.77 -1.91 -13.94
N VAL A 128 5.64 -2.33 -12.69
CA VAL A 128 6.47 -3.39 -12.11
C VAL A 128 6.27 -4.71 -12.87
N VAL A 129 5.03 -5.11 -13.10
CA VAL A 129 4.75 -6.36 -13.80
C VAL A 129 5.26 -6.32 -15.25
N VAL A 130 5.11 -5.19 -15.96
CA VAL A 130 5.63 -5.07 -17.34
C VAL A 130 7.16 -5.11 -17.40
N THR A 131 7.84 -4.56 -16.37
CA THR A 131 9.31 -4.47 -16.38
C THR A 131 10.02 -5.72 -15.85
N GLU A 132 9.38 -6.46 -14.95
CA GLU A 132 9.99 -7.63 -14.29
C GLU A 132 9.56 -8.97 -14.90
N ALA A 133 8.43 -9.01 -15.63
CA ALA A 133 7.86 -10.27 -16.06
C ALA A 133 8.54 -10.88 -17.28
N ASP A 134 8.88 -12.15 -17.17
CA ASP A 134 9.11 -13.03 -18.30
C ASP A 134 7.75 -13.35 -18.98
N GLN A 135 7.69 -13.27 -20.31
CA GLN A 135 6.48 -13.58 -21.07
C GLN A 135 5.89 -14.95 -20.75
N ALA A 136 6.74 -15.93 -20.45
CA ALA A 136 6.31 -17.29 -20.14
C ALA A 136 5.56 -17.41 -18.79
N ALA A 137 5.82 -16.51 -17.84
CA ALA A 137 5.30 -16.57 -16.47
C ALA A 137 4.40 -15.38 -16.10
N ILE A 138 4.01 -14.53 -17.06
CA ILE A 138 3.33 -13.25 -16.80
C ILE A 138 2.08 -13.37 -15.91
N TRP A 139 1.25 -14.36 -16.15
CA TRP A 139 0.02 -14.58 -15.38
C TRP A 139 0.32 -15.01 -13.94
N LEU A 140 1.37 -15.80 -13.74
CA LEU A 140 1.83 -16.18 -12.42
C LEU A 140 2.39 -14.97 -11.68
N THR A 141 3.23 -14.17 -12.33
CA THR A 141 3.78 -12.92 -11.77
C THR A 141 2.66 -11.94 -11.40
N ALA A 142 1.66 -11.76 -12.26
CA ALA A 142 0.50 -10.92 -11.96
C ALA A 142 -0.30 -11.42 -10.75
N ALA A 143 -0.52 -12.73 -10.66
CA ALA A 143 -1.25 -13.36 -9.56
C ALA A 143 -0.49 -13.26 -8.23
N THR A 144 0.81 -13.60 -8.21
CA THR A 144 1.64 -13.50 -7.00
C THR A 144 1.73 -12.06 -6.52
N ARG A 145 1.89 -11.09 -7.41
CA ARG A 145 1.89 -9.66 -7.09
C ARG A 145 0.60 -9.21 -6.40
N PHE A 146 -0.54 -9.67 -6.92
CA PHE A 146 -1.84 -9.37 -6.31
C PHE A 146 -1.98 -10.01 -4.92
N ILE A 147 -1.52 -11.26 -4.78
CA ILE A 147 -1.54 -12.00 -3.49
C ILE A 147 -0.66 -11.29 -2.45
N ASP A 148 0.55 -10.87 -2.81
CA ASP A 148 1.46 -10.14 -1.92
C ASP A 148 0.84 -8.85 -1.39
N VAL A 149 0.23 -8.07 -2.28
CA VAL A 149 -0.46 -6.83 -1.90
C VAL A 149 -1.64 -7.13 -0.99
N ALA A 150 -2.46 -8.13 -1.30
CA ALA A 150 -3.61 -8.51 -0.50
C ALA A 150 -3.19 -9.02 0.89
N LEU A 151 -2.13 -9.82 0.98
CA LEU A 151 -1.56 -10.31 2.22
C LEU A 151 -1.07 -9.15 3.11
N GLY A 152 -0.31 -8.23 2.54
CA GLY A 152 0.20 -7.06 3.26
C GLY A 152 -0.94 -6.20 3.82
N ILE A 153 -2.00 -5.98 3.04
CA ILE A 153 -3.19 -5.27 3.47
C ILE A 153 -3.88 -6.00 4.62
N LEU A 154 -4.08 -7.31 4.50
CA LEU A 154 -4.74 -8.12 5.53
C LEU A 154 -3.99 -8.02 6.86
N VAL A 155 -2.67 -8.23 6.82
CA VAL A 155 -1.82 -8.13 8.03
C VAL A 155 -1.90 -6.73 8.65
N ALA A 156 -1.84 -5.67 7.84
CA ALA A 156 -1.95 -4.30 8.33
C ALA A 156 -3.28 -4.05 9.05
N LEU A 157 -4.40 -4.45 8.44
CA LEU A 157 -5.73 -4.28 9.03
C LEU A 157 -5.88 -5.06 10.33
N LEU A 158 -5.32 -6.28 10.42
CA LEU A 158 -5.31 -7.07 11.64
C LEU A 158 -4.49 -6.39 12.74
N VAL A 159 -3.30 -5.90 12.44
CA VAL A 159 -2.45 -5.19 13.41
C VAL A 159 -3.15 -3.91 13.89
N ILE A 160 -3.71 -3.11 12.98
CA ILE A 160 -4.43 -1.88 13.33
C ILE A 160 -5.63 -2.20 14.25
N ARG A 161 -6.38 -3.26 13.96
CA ARG A 161 -7.53 -3.68 14.76
C ARG A 161 -7.14 -4.15 16.16
N CYS A 162 -6.01 -4.83 16.28
CA CYS A 162 -5.52 -5.38 17.57
C CYS A 162 -4.70 -4.36 18.37
N TRP A 163 -4.39 -3.17 17.79
CA TRP A 163 -3.51 -2.22 18.43
C TRP A 163 -4.19 -1.51 19.61
N PRO A 164 -3.67 -1.66 20.86
CA PRO A 164 -4.23 -0.96 22.01
C PRO A 164 -3.93 0.53 21.92
N GLY A 165 -4.96 1.38 21.99
CA GLY A 165 -4.80 2.82 22.13
C GLY A 165 -5.37 3.73 21.07
N ARG A 166 -6.03 3.24 20.03
CA ARG A 166 -6.88 4.06 19.16
C ARG A 166 -8.32 3.97 19.61
N SER A 167 -8.65 4.68 20.71
CA SER A 167 -10.06 5.04 20.96
C SER A 167 -10.49 5.95 19.81
N GLN A 168 -11.56 5.56 19.17
CA GLN A 168 -12.31 6.32 18.19
C GLN A 168 -12.60 7.72 18.75
N SER A 169 -12.04 8.73 18.16
CA SER A 169 -12.45 10.13 18.33
C SER A 169 -12.60 10.74 16.94
#